data_43da06327b337e1cf56bb32779a06634
#
_entry.id   43da06327b337e1cf56bb32779a06634
#
_cell.length_a   1.000
_cell.length_b   1.000
_cell.length_c   1.000
_cell.angle_alpha   90.00
_cell.angle_beta   90.00
_cell.angle_gamma   90.00
#
_symmetry.space_group_name_H-M   'P 1'
#
loop_
_entity.id
_entity.type
_entity.pdbx_description
1 polymer ?
#
loop_
_entity_poly.entity_id
_entity_poly.type
_entity_poly.pdbx_seq_one_letter_code
_entity_poly.pdbx_strand_id
1 'polypeptide(L)'
;GKLSTFFSSRRSGVVALIIAIGSFLGLTLTRLTGSSIWFDESFSSYLMRFDWAGITHYTALDVHPPFYYYCLKLWTNLFGNTPVTIRLLSVVLGVIAIILAFRLAGRLFGRQIASLAAILLAISPLFVRYGIEARMYMLVAVIGLLGIMTYLRAETSGKRCRYLLYGFIIALGMWTHYLMITVWLSVWVYRYLRLRRQGCKGRKLLRSFFSADWLIAHAVAIVAF
;
A
#
# COMPACT_ATOMS: atom_id res chain seq x y z
N GLY A 1 -20.15 -25.14 -12.34
CA GLY A 1 -19.87 -26.35 -11.58
C GLY A 1 -19.78 -26.06 -10.07
N LYS A 2 -19.86 -27.07 -9.19
CA LYS A 2 -19.88 -26.95 -7.71
C LYS A 2 -18.70 -26.16 -7.11
N LEU A 3 -17.53 -26.14 -7.76
CA LEU A 3 -16.36 -25.34 -7.35
C LEU A 3 -16.59 -23.83 -7.53
N SER A 4 -17.26 -23.39 -8.59
CA SER A 4 -17.51 -21.98 -8.81
C SER A 4 -18.51 -21.40 -7.81
N THR A 5 -19.52 -22.16 -7.40
CA THR A 5 -20.48 -21.76 -6.38
C THR A 5 -19.89 -21.75 -4.97
N PHE A 6 -18.94 -22.65 -4.66
CA PHE A 6 -18.24 -22.64 -3.39
C PHE A 6 -17.44 -21.34 -3.20
N PHE A 7 -16.63 -20.94 -4.17
CA PHE A 7 -15.82 -19.70 -4.07
C PHE A 7 -16.63 -18.39 -4.16
N SER A 8 -17.92 -18.43 -4.48
CA SER A 8 -18.80 -17.26 -4.50
C SER A 8 -19.41 -16.92 -3.14
N SER A 9 -19.42 -17.87 -2.18
CA SER A 9 -20.04 -17.68 -0.88
C SER A 9 -19.22 -16.72 0.03
N ARG A 10 -19.91 -16.04 0.97
CA ARG A 10 -19.24 -15.15 1.95
C ARG A 10 -18.27 -15.93 2.84
N ARG A 11 -18.63 -17.16 3.21
CA ARG A 11 -17.81 -18.02 4.07
C ARG A 11 -16.51 -18.45 3.38
N SER A 12 -16.57 -18.86 2.12
CA SER A 12 -15.38 -19.27 1.39
C SER A 12 -14.39 -18.14 1.14
N GLY A 13 -14.87 -16.90 0.92
CA GLY A 13 -13.99 -15.74 0.81
C GLY A 13 -13.23 -15.44 2.11
N VAL A 14 -13.90 -15.59 3.27
CA VAL A 14 -13.24 -15.45 4.60
C VAL A 14 -12.23 -16.58 4.82
N VAL A 15 -12.57 -17.81 4.49
CA VAL A 15 -11.65 -18.97 4.61
C VAL A 15 -10.42 -18.75 3.72
N ALA A 16 -10.59 -18.33 2.47
CA ALA A 16 -9.48 -18.04 1.57
C ALA A 16 -8.57 -16.92 2.11
N LEU A 17 -9.15 -15.87 2.70
CA LEU A 17 -8.38 -14.80 3.33
C LEU A 17 -7.59 -15.31 4.55
N ILE A 18 -8.18 -16.14 5.39
CA ILE A 18 -7.50 -16.77 6.54
C ILE A 18 -6.34 -17.66 6.05
N ILE A 19 -6.56 -18.47 5.02
CA ILE A 19 -5.51 -19.30 4.41
C ILE A 19 -4.38 -18.41 3.86
N ALA A 20 -4.70 -17.34 3.14
CA ALA A 20 -3.71 -16.43 2.61
C ALA A 20 -2.86 -15.80 3.73
N ILE A 21 -3.50 -15.26 4.77
CA ILE A 21 -2.79 -14.67 5.92
C ILE A 21 -1.95 -15.73 6.65
N GLY A 22 -2.51 -16.90 6.91
CA GLY A 22 -1.80 -18.00 7.56
C GLY A 22 -0.57 -18.47 6.77
N SER A 23 -0.70 -18.59 5.43
CA SER A 23 0.42 -18.93 4.55
C SER A 23 1.51 -17.85 4.57
N PHE A 24 1.13 -16.57 4.48
CA PHE A 24 2.09 -15.45 4.55
C PHE A 24 2.81 -15.43 5.90
N LEU A 25 2.09 -15.55 7.01
CA LEU A 25 2.68 -15.61 8.35
C LEU A 25 3.61 -16.81 8.51
N GLY A 26 3.22 -18.00 8.08
CA GLY A 26 4.06 -19.18 8.11
C GLY A 26 5.36 -19.01 7.32
N LEU A 27 5.28 -18.45 6.12
CA LEU A 27 6.44 -18.22 5.26
C LEU A 27 7.36 -17.09 5.76
N THR A 28 6.83 -16.09 6.46
CA THR A 28 7.62 -14.94 6.94
C THR A 28 8.18 -15.18 8.33
N LEU A 29 7.36 -15.62 9.30
CA LEU A 29 7.79 -15.79 10.70
C LEU A 29 8.92 -16.82 10.86
N THR A 30 8.90 -17.92 10.08
CA THR A 30 9.97 -18.91 10.08
C THR A 30 11.32 -18.40 9.56
N ARG A 31 11.32 -17.26 8.87
CA ARG A 31 12.51 -16.66 8.25
C ARG A 31 13.03 -15.40 8.95
N LEU A 32 12.32 -14.89 9.97
CA LEU A 32 12.71 -13.64 10.66
C LEU A 32 14.09 -13.71 11.32
N THR A 33 14.47 -14.88 11.82
CA THR A 33 15.76 -15.13 12.52
C THR A 33 16.81 -15.77 11.63
N GLY A 34 16.44 -16.26 10.45
CA GLY A 34 17.30 -17.09 9.59
C GLY A 34 18.35 -16.33 8.79
N SER A 35 18.30 -15.01 8.75
CA SER A 35 19.26 -14.17 8.02
C SER A 35 19.82 -13.07 8.93
N SER A 36 21.12 -12.79 8.76
CA SER A 36 21.76 -11.62 9.36
C SER A 36 21.10 -10.33 8.85
N ILE A 37 21.25 -9.24 9.61
CA ILE A 37 20.87 -7.91 9.13
C ILE A 37 21.78 -7.56 7.94
N TRP A 38 21.18 -7.20 6.80
CA TRP A 38 21.92 -6.72 5.66
C TRP A 38 22.02 -5.18 5.66
N PHE A 39 22.82 -4.62 4.74
CA PHE A 39 23.22 -3.22 4.77
C PHE A 39 22.06 -2.23 4.96
N ASP A 40 21.00 -2.35 4.17
CA ASP A 40 19.86 -1.42 4.23
C ASP A 40 19.03 -1.54 5.52
N GLU A 41 18.93 -2.75 6.09
CA GLU A 41 18.26 -2.94 7.39
C GLU A 41 19.12 -2.36 8.53
N SER A 42 20.45 -2.46 8.39
CA SER A 42 21.39 -1.84 9.35
C SER A 42 21.22 -0.33 9.38
N PHE A 43 21.04 0.31 8.22
CA PHE A 43 20.72 1.72 8.14
C PHE A 43 19.39 2.06 8.83
N SER A 44 18.35 1.26 8.57
CA SER A 44 17.03 1.43 9.22
C SER A 44 17.14 1.32 10.76
N SER A 45 17.88 0.32 11.27
CA SER A 45 18.12 0.13 12.69
C SER A 45 18.97 1.25 13.30
N TYR A 46 19.99 1.72 12.58
CA TYR A 46 20.86 2.82 12.99
C TYR A 46 20.09 4.12 13.19
N LEU A 47 19.18 4.46 12.25
CA LEU A 47 18.33 5.65 12.35
C LEU A 47 17.45 5.68 13.61
N MET A 48 17.12 4.52 14.18
CA MET A 48 16.32 4.45 15.42
C MET A 48 17.03 4.97 16.66
N ARG A 49 18.35 5.24 16.60
CA ARG A 49 19.12 5.85 17.68
C ARG A 49 18.89 7.37 17.79
N PHE A 50 18.43 8.00 16.70
CA PHE A 50 18.24 9.45 16.64
C PHE A 50 16.82 9.87 17.02
N ASP A 51 16.66 11.13 17.34
CA ASP A 51 15.37 11.80 17.49
C ASP A 51 14.72 12.07 16.10
N TRP A 52 13.56 12.69 16.10
CA TRP A 52 12.82 12.99 14.88
C TRP A 52 13.59 13.91 13.92
N ALA A 53 14.30 14.91 14.48
CA ALA A 53 15.11 15.84 13.69
C ALA A 53 16.31 15.13 13.07
N GLY A 54 16.98 14.27 13.81
CA GLY A 54 18.07 13.45 13.32
C GLY A 54 17.62 12.49 12.21
N ILE A 55 16.49 11.81 12.38
CA ILE A 55 15.92 10.96 11.31
C ILE A 55 15.68 11.80 10.04
N THR A 56 15.06 12.98 10.18
CA THR A 56 14.83 13.88 9.03
C THR A 56 16.13 14.27 8.36
N HIS A 57 17.14 14.67 9.15
CA HIS A 57 18.44 15.10 8.64
C HIS A 57 19.14 13.98 7.85
N TYR A 58 19.26 12.78 8.43
CA TYR A 58 19.96 11.68 7.77
C TYR A 58 19.21 11.12 6.56
N THR A 59 17.88 11.11 6.58
CA THR A 59 17.09 10.70 5.40
C THR A 59 17.13 11.76 4.28
N ALA A 60 17.30 13.04 4.62
CA ALA A 60 17.53 14.09 3.61
C ALA A 60 18.90 13.97 2.91
N LEU A 61 19.88 13.33 3.55
CA LEU A 61 21.19 13.02 2.95
C LEU A 61 21.17 11.69 2.16
N ASP A 62 20.12 10.89 2.32
CA ASP A 62 19.89 9.64 1.61
C ASP A 62 18.84 9.84 0.51
N VAL A 63 18.64 8.83 -0.31
CA VAL A 63 17.68 8.83 -1.43
C VAL A 63 16.24 8.48 -1.01
N HIS A 64 15.98 8.27 0.28
CA HIS A 64 14.68 7.79 0.75
C HIS A 64 13.97 8.82 1.65
N PRO A 65 12.67 9.10 1.39
CA PRO A 65 11.87 9.98 2.25
C PRO A 65 11.67 9.43 3.67
N PRO A 66 11.43 10.31 4.68
CA PRO A 66 11.52 9.93 6.10
C PRO A 66 10.30 9.19 6.67
N PHE A 67 9.14 9.18 6.02
CA PHE A 67 7.89 8.74 6.63
C PHE A 67 7.90 7.29 7.14
N TYR A 68 8.53 6.37 6.37
CA TYR A 68 8.72 4.99 6.84
C TYR A 68 9.52 4.93 8.14
N TYR A 69 10.59 5.70 8.25
CA TYR A 69 11.46 5.70 9.42
C TYR A 69 10.78 6.33 10.63
N TYR A 70 9.85 7.26 10.44
CA TYR A 70 8.98 7.74 11.52
C TYR A 70 8.06 6.63 12.03
N CYS A 71 7.41 5.89 11.13
CA CYS A 71 6.60 4.74 11.52
C CYS A 71 7.45 3.68 12.25
N LEU A 72 8.65 3.40 11.76
CA LEU A 72 9.58 2.47 12.39
C LEU A 72 10.04 2.96 13.76
N LYS A 73 10.30 4.27 13.93
CA LYS A 73 10.66 4.87 15.22
C LYS A 73 9.55 4.69 16.26
N LEU A 74 8.31 4.96 15.89
CA LEU A 74 7.15 4.70 16.77
C LEU A 74 7.07 3.22 17.15
N TRP A 75 7.25 2.32 16.19
CA TRP A 75 7.22 0.88 16.40
C TRP A 75 8.35 0.42 17.34
N THR A 76 9.57 0.86 17.12
CA THR A 76 10.72 0.47 17.95
C THR A 76 10.69 1.07 19.35
N ASN A 77 10.06 2.23 19.53
CA ASN A 77 9.84 2.79 20.88
C ASN A 77 8.89 1.93 21.71
N LEU A 78 7.97 1.18 21.07
CA LEU A 78 7.01 0.31 21.76
C LEU A 78 7.56 -1.13 21.94
N PHE A 79 8.29 -1.65 20.96
CA PHE A 79 8.65 -3.06 20.88
C PHE A 79 10.16 -3.32 20.90
N GLY A 80 10.99 -2.28 20.95
CA GLY A 80 12.44 -2.38 20.92
C GLY A 80 13.05 -2.42 19.53
N ASN A 81 14.37 -2.22 19.44
CA ASN A 81 15.12 -2.17 18.19
C ASN A 81 15.99 -3.43 18.02
N THR A 82 15.36 -4.58 17.83
CA THR A 82 16.04 -5.85 17.52
C THR A 82 15.80 -6.22 16.05
N PRO A 83 16.63 -7.07 15.44
CA PRO A 83 16.42 -7.55 14.05
C PRO A 83 15.01 -8.10 13.81
N VAL A 84 14.50 -8.88 14.74
CA VAL A 84 13.16 -9.47 14.67
C VAL A 84 12.08 -8.38 14.75
N THR A 85 12.23 -7.46 15.70
CA THR A 85 11.21 -6.44 15.95
C THR A 85 11.05 -5.49 14.76
N ILE A 86 12.15 -5.03 14.16
CA ILE A 86 12.08 -4.12 13.00
C ILE A 86 11.46 -4.80 11.77
N ARG A 87 11.70 -6.12 11.57
CA ARG A 87 11.10 -6.91 10.50
C ARG A 87 9.61 -7.19 10.74
N LEU A 88 9.19 -7.35 12.00
CA LEU A 88 7.78 -7.59 12.35
C LEU A 88 6.86 -6.46 11.89
N LEU A 89 7.33 -5.21 11.82
CA LEU A 89 6.56 -4.11 11.23
C LEU A 89 6.17 -4.43 9.78
N SER A 90 7.11 -4.93 8.97
CA SER A 90 6.85 -5.31 7.58
C SER A 90 5.88 -6.50 7.48
N VAL A 91 5.96 -7.49 8.40
CA VAL A 91 5.01 -8.60 8.46
C VAL A 91 3.59 -8.09 8.73
N VAL A 92 3.42 -7.21 9.71
CA VAL A 92 2.12 -6.60 10.04
C VAL A 92 1.56 -5.82 8.85
N LEU A 93 2.39 -4.99 8.21
CA LEU A 93 2.01 -4.25 7.01
C LEU A 93 1.66 -5.18 5.84
N GLY A 94 2.37 -6.31 5.70
CA GLY A 94 2.06 -7.34 4.70
C GLY A 94 0.68 -7.96 4.90
N VAL A 95 0.32 -8.28 6.14
CA VAL A 95 -1.05 -8.76 6.47
C VAL A 95 -2.10 -7.70 6.10
N ILE A 96 -1.86 -6.45 6.45
CA ILE A 96 -2.76 -5.34 6.08
C ILE A 96 -2.87 -5.23 4.56
N ALA A 97 -1.76 -5.33 3.82
CA ALA A 97 -1.76 -5.27 2.36
C ALA A 97 -2.57 -6.43 1.74
N ILE A 98 -2.48 -7.66 2.25
CA ILE A 98 -3.29 -8.80 1.80
C ILE A 98 -4.79 -8.52 2.00
N ILE A 99 -5.19 -8.00 3.18
CA ILE A 99 -6.58 -7.65 3.48
C ILE A 99 -7.09 -6.56 2.54
N LEU A 100 -6.29 -5.52 2.28
CA LEU A 100 -6.64 -4.43 1.38
C LEU A 100 -6.74 -4.91 -0.07
N ALA A 101 -5.80 -5.74 -0.53
CA ALA A 101 -5.82 -6.33 -1.86
C ALA A 101 -7.06 -7.22 -2.07
N PHE A 102 -7.41 -8.07 -1.08
CA PHE A 102 -8.64 -8.85 -1.09
C PHE A 102 -9.88 -7.96 -1.22
N ARG A 103 -9.97 -6.88 -0.43
CA ARG A 103 -11.11 -5.93 -0.49
C ARG A 103 -11.18 -5.19 -1.82
N LEU A 104 -10.04 -4.75 -2.34
CA LEU A 104 -9.97 -4.05 -3.63
C LEU A 104 -10.36 -4.97 -4.78
N ALA A 105 -9.78 -6.16 -4.86
CA ALA A 105 -10.11 -7.16 -5.87
C ALA A 105 -11.58 -7.59 -5.80
N GLY A 106 -12.12 -7.76 -4.57
CA GLY A 106 -13.53 -8.09 -4.36
C GLY A 106 -14.49 -7.00 -4.85
N ARG A 107 -14.09 -5.73 -4.71
CA ARG A 107 -14.87 -4.60 -5.22
C ARG A 107 -14.85 -4.50 -6.75
N LEU A 108 -13.71 -4.81 -7.37
CA LEU A 108 -13.51 -4.63 -8.82
C LEU A 108 -13.95 -5.85 -9.64
N PHE A 109 -13.72 -7.06 -9.15
CA PHE A 109 -13.79 -8.29 -9.92
C PHE A 109 -14.62 -9.39 -9.25
N GLY A 110 -15.15 -9.13 -8.06
CA GLY A 110 -15.90 -10.11 -7.30
C GLY A 110 -15.05 -11.02 -6.42
N ARG A 111 -15.74 -11.80 -5.58
CA ARG A 111 -15.12 -12.52 -4.46
C ARG A 111 -14.19 -13.66 -4.87
N GLN A 112 -14.50 -14.35 -5.96
CA GLN A 112 -13.65 -15.44 -6.47
C GLN A 112 -12.25 -14.93 -6.82
N ILE A 113 -12.18 -13.81 -7.58
CA ILE A 113 -10.93 -13.18 -7.95
C ILE A 113 -10.22 -12.58 -6.74
N ALA A 114 -10.97 -12.04 -5.76
CA ALA A 114 -10.39 -11.57 -4.51
C ALA A 114 -9.68 -12.68 -3.73
N SER A 115 -10.30 -13.87 -3.64
CA SER A 115 -9.72 -15.03 -2.96
C SER A 115 -8.43 -15.49 -3.65
N LEU A 116 -8.48 -15.61 -4.97
CA LEU A 116 -7.31 -16.00 -5.76
C LEU A 116 -6.18 -14.97 -5.64
N ALA A 117 -6.50 -13.69 -5.78
CA ALA A 117 -5.53 -12.59 -5.66
C ALA A 117 -4.85 -12.56 -4.28
N ALA A 118 -5.62 -12.75 -3.19
CA ALA A 118 -5.06 -12.78 -1.84
C ALA A 118 -4.12 -13.97 -1.63
N ILE A 119 -4.48 -15.17 -2.11
CA ILE A 119 -3.64 -16.36 -2.00
C ILE A 119 -2.36 -16.20 -2.82
N LEU A 120 -2.47 -15.79 -4.09
CA LEU A 120 -1.32 -15.61 -4.97
C LEU A 120 -0.36 -14.52 -4.43
N LEU A 121 -0.90 -13.43 -3.90
CA LEU A 121 -0.09 -12.38 -3.27
C LEU A 121 0.65 -12.93 -2.05
N ALA A 122 -0.05 -13.64 -1.16
CA ALA A 122 0.48 -14.16 0.10
C ALA A 122 1.64 -15.15 -0.09
N ILE A 123 1.62 -15.95 -1.16
CA ILE A 123 2.68 -16.92 -1.47
C ILE A 123 3.69 -16.41 -2.51
N SER A 124 3.53 -15.20 -3.01
CA SER A 124 4.45 -14.58 -3.98
C SER A 124 5.84 -14.46 -3.34
N PRO A 125 6.90 -15.01 -3.98
CA PRO A 125 8.26 -14.95 -3.43
C PRO A 125 8.73 -13.52 -3.16
N LEU A 126 8.40 -12.58 -4.05
CA LEU A 126 8.74 -11.17 -3.92
C LEU A 126 8.01 -10.52 -2.73
N PHE A 127 6.72 -10.81 -2.56
CA PHE A 127 5.93 -10.27 -1.46
C PHE A 127 6.38 -10.84 -0.10
N VAL A 128 6.68 -12.14 -0.04
CA VAL A 128 7.24 -12.79 1.16
C VAL A 128 8.61 -12.20 1.50
N ARG A 129 9.48 -12.00 0.50
CA ARG A 129 10.80 -11.38 0.69
C ARG A 129 10.68 -10.00 1.32
N TYR A 130 9.89 -9.10 0.74
CA TYR A 130 9.70 -7.76 1.31
C TYR A 130 8.92 -7.76 2.63
N GLY A 131 8.18 -8.82 2.92
CA GLY A 131 7.52 -9.02 4.21
C GLY A 131 8.47 -9.27 5.38
N ILE A 132 9.71 -9.70 5.12
CA ILE A 132 10.74 -9.94 6.13
C ILE A 132 11.89 -8.91 6.09
N GLU A 133 11.79 -7.90 5.26
CA GLU A 133 12.77 -6.82 5.19
C GLU A 133 12.28 -5.59 5.97
N ALA A 134 13.13 -5.04 6.85
CA ALA A 134 12.84 -3.80 7.59
C ALA A 134 13.02 -2.57 6.68
N ARG A 135 12.21 -2.51 5.61
CA ARG A 135 12.24 -1.47 4.57
C ARG A 135 10.82 -1.00 4.23
N MET A 136 10.71 0.13 3.56
CA MET A 136 9.48 0.84 3.25
C MET A 136 8.50 0.11 2.30
N TYR A 137 8.89 -0.98 1.66
CA TYR A 137 8.13 -1.59 0.55
C TYR A 137 6.72 -2.04 0.94
N MET A 138 6.55 -2.65 2.13
CA MET A 138 5.22 -3.04 2.60
C MET A 138 4.35 -1.83 2.96
N LEU A 139 4.93 -0.76 3.50
CA LEU A 139 4.20 0.47 3.77
C LEU A 139 3.73 1.14 2.47
N VAL A 140 4.58 1.20 1.44
CA VAL A 140 4.20 1.69 0.10
C VAL A 140 3.06 0.88 -0.49
N ALA A 141 3.10 -0.45 -0.37
CA ALA A 141 2.02 -1.31 -0.85
C ALA A 141 0.69 -1.02 -0.14
N VAL A 142 0.71 -0.86 1.18
CA VAL A 142 -0.48 -0.49 1.98
C VAL A 142 -1.02 0.88 1.55
N ILE A 143 -0.16 1.90 1.50
CA ILE A 143 -0.57 3.27 1.12
C ILE A 143 -1.07 3.31 -0.33
N GLY A 144 -0.42 2.59 -1.24
CA GLY A 144 -0.84 2.48 -2.64
C GLY A 144 -2.24 1.88 -2.78
N LEU A 145 -2.51 0.78 -2.08
CA LEU A 145 -3.83 0.15 -2.06
C LEU A 145 -4.89 1.08 -1.45
N LEU A 146 -4.57 1.78 -0.36
CA LEU A 146 -5.46 2.78 0.25
C LEU A 146 -5.73 3.95 -0.71
N GLY A 147 -4.71 4.43 -1.43
CA GLY A 147 -4.82 5.48 -2.44
C GLY A 147 -5.82 5.09 -3.54
N ILE A 148 -5.64 3.91 -4.15
CA ILE A 148 -6.56 3.39 -5.17
C ILE A 148 -7.98 3.25 -4.62
N MET A 149 -8.14 2.65 -3.43
CA MET A 149 -9.46 2.46 -2.81
C MET A 149 -10.15 3.79 -2.50
N THR A 150 -9.40 4.78 -2.04
CA THR A 150 -9.94 6.11 -1.70
C THR A 150 -10.32 6.87 -2.96
N TYR A 151 -9.50 6.81 -4.01
CA TYR A 151 -9.84 7.34 -5.32
C TYR A 151 -11.15 6.73 -5.86
N LEU A 152 -11.28 5.41 -5.85
CA LEU A 152 -12.51 4.74 -6.31
C LEU A 152 -13.75 5.13 -5.50
N ARG A 153 -13.58 5.41 -4.20
CA ARG A 153 -14.66 5.93 -3.35
C ARG A 153 -14.97 7.39 -3.64
N ALA A 154 -13.97 8.21 -3.95
CA ALA A 154 -14.16 9.60 -4.35
C ALA A 154 -14.97 9.69 -5.64
N GLU A 155 -14.59 8.93 -6.66
CA GLU A 155 -15.28 8.85 -7.95
C GLU A 155 -16.75 8.39 -7.84
N THR A 156 -17.04 7.43 -6.95
CA THR A 156 -18.41 6.94 -6.79
C THR A 156 -19.31 7.86 -5.96
N SER A 157 -18.75 8.65 -5.07
CA SER A 157 -19.52 9.52 -4.17
C SER A 157 -19.60 10.97 -4.64
N GLY A 158 -18.67 11.42 -5.50
CA GLY A 158 -18.51 12.82 -5.89
C GLY A 158 -18.18 13.78 -4.74
N LYS A 159 -17.84 13.27 -3.53
CA LYS A 159 -17.58 14.12 -2.35
C LYS A 159 -16.16 14.65 -2.37
N ARG A 160 -15.99 15.98 -2.31
CA ARG A 160 -14.70 16.67 -2.26
C ARG A 160 -13.78 16.17 -1.15
N CYS A 161 -14.31 15.91 0.05
CA CYS A 161 -13.50 15.41 1.17
C CYS A 161 -12.77 14.08 0.87
N ARG A 162 -13.33 13.22 0.01
CA ARG A 162 -12.68 11.98 -0.42
C ARG A 162 -11.58 12.21 -1.44
N TYR A 163 -11.71 13.22 -2.29
CA TYR A 163 -10.64 13.65 -3.19
C TYR A 163 -9.47 14.27 -2.40
N LEU A 164 -9.77 15.07 -1.38
CA LEU A 164 -8.75 15.61 -0.47
C LEU A 164 -8.01 14.49 0.26
N LEU A 165 -8.77 13.50 0.81
CA LEU A 165 -8.17 12.33 1.46
C LEU A 165 -7.29 11.52 0.48
N TYR A 166 -7.74 11.35 -0.77
CA TYR A 166 -6.93 10.70 -1.80
C TYR A 166 -5.61 11.46 -2.03
N GLY A 167 -5.67 12.79 -2.22
CA GLY A 167 -4.48 13.61 -2.40
C GLY A 167 -3.50 13.51 -1.23
N PHE A 168 -4.01 13.55 0.00
CA PHE A 168 -3.21 13.37 1.22
C PHE A 168 -2.54 11.99 1.30
N ILE A 169 -3.27 10.91 0.94
CA ILE A 169 -2.71 9.55 0.91
C ILE A 169 -1.60 9.43 -0.15
N ILE A 170 -1.76 10.06 -1.32
CA ILE A 170 -0.70 10.10 -2.34
C ILE A 170 0.53 10.85 -1.81
N ALA A 171 0.36 11.99 -1.14
CA ALA A 171 1.46 12.69 -0.49
C ALA A 171 2.20 11.81 0.51
N LEU A 172 1.49 11.17 1.44
CA LEU A 172 2.10 10.22 2.39
C LEU A 172 2.85 9.09 1.70
N GLY A 173 2.32 8.60 0.58
CA GLY A 173 3.00 7.60 -0.23
C GLY A 173 4.30 8.11 -0.83
N MET A 174 4.33 9.33 -1.35
CA MET A 174 5.54 9.98 -1.85
C MET A 174 6.56 10.23 -0.72
N TRP A 175 6.11 10.64 0.47
CA TRP A 175 6.94 10.74 1.68
C TRP A 175 7.45 9.39 2.20
N THR A 176 6.88 8.27 1.72
CA THR A 176 7.34 6.92 2.04
C THR A 176 8.37 6.43 1.03
N HIS A 177 8.08 6.56 -0.28
CA HIS A 177 8.97 6.13 -1.35
C HIS A 177 8.54 6.71 -2.70
N TYR A 178 9.48 7.16 -3.52
CA TYR A 178 9.22 7.73 -4.85
C TYR A 178 8.53 6.78 -5.83
N LEU A 179 8.62 5.45 -5.66
CA LEU A 179 7.85 4.48 -6.43
C LEU A 179 6.33 4.69 -6.33
N MET A 180 5.85 5.45 -5.34
CA MET A 180 4.44 5.81 -5.25
C MET A 180 3.93 6.58 -6.49
N ILE A 181 4.83 7.23 -7.24
CA ILE A 181 4.51 7.87 -8.52
C ILE A 181 3.87 6.89 -9.52
N THR A 182 4.27 5.62 -9.50
CA THR A 182 3.71 4.58 -10.40
C THR A 182 2.24 4.31 -10.08
N VAL A 183 1.87 4.29 -8.80
CA VAL A 183 0.49 4.18 -8.34
C VAL A 183 -0.29 5.44 -8.74
N TRP A 184 0.30 6.61 -8.52
CA TRP A 184 -0.31 7.88 -8.88
C TRP A 184 -0.63 7.96 -10.39
N LEU A 185 0.35 7.65 -11.24
CA LEU A 185 0.17 7.60 -12.69
C LEU A 185 -0.84 6.53 -13.13
N SER A 186 -0.86 5.37 -12.48
CA SER A 186 -1.83 4.31 -12.80
C SER A 186 -3.28 4.76 -12.57
N VAL A 187 -3.52 5.58 -11.55
CA VAL A 187 -4.84 6.18 -11.30
C VAL A 187 -5.21 7.20 -12.38
N TRP A 188 -4.25 7.97 -12.91
CA TRP A 188 -4.48 8.87 -14.05
C TRP A 188 -4.90 8.10 -15.30
N VAL A 189 -4.17 7.03 -15.63
CA VAL A 189 -4.48 6.17 -16.77
C VAL A 189 -5.86 5.51 -16.59
N TYR A 190 -6.14 4.99 -15.40
CA TYR A 190 -7.45 4.40 -15.10
C TYR A 190 -8.59 5.40 -15.28
N ARG A 191 -8.44 6.64 -14.76
CA ARG A 191 -9.44 7.70 -14.91
C ARG A 191 -9.67 8.03 -16.39
N TYR A 192 -8.60 8.20 -17.17
CA TYR A 192 -8.71 8.44 -18.60
C TYR A 192 -9.48 7.33 -19.32
N LEU A 193 -9.08 6.07 -19.12
CA LEU A 193 -9.73 4.91 -19.77
C LEU A 193 -11.19 4.77 -19.36
N ARG A 194 -11.51 5.02 -18.10
CA ARG A 194 -12.89 4.99 -17.60
C ARG A 194 -13.75 6.05 -18.28
N LEU A 195 -13.28 7.29 -18.36
CA LEU A 195 -14.03 8.38 -19.05
C LEU A 195 -14.22 8.08 -20.55
N ARG A 196 -13.20 7.52 -21.19
CA ARG A 196 -13.31 7.07 -22.60
C ARG A 196 -14.37 6.00 -22.77
N ARG A 197 -14.42 4.99 -21.88
CA ARG A 197 -15.46 3.95 -21.88
C ARG A 197 -16.86 4.49 -21.62
N GLN A 198 -16.98 5.58 -20.87
CA GLN A 198 -18.25 6.30 -20.66
C GLN A 198 -18.67 7.19 -21.85
N GLY A 199 -17.96 7.13 -22.96
CA GLY A 199 -18.26 7.88 -24.17
C GLY A 199 -17.81 9.34 -24.17
N CYS A 200 -17.01 9.76 -23.19
CA CYS A 200 -16.45 11.12 -23.16
C CYS A 200 -15.38 11.28 -24.28
N LYS A 201 -15.56 12.31 -25.13
CA LYS A 201 -14.63 12.64 -26.24
C LYS A 201 -14.36 14.15 -26.29
N GLY A 202 -13.28 14.55 -26.95
CA GLY A 202 -12.93 15.95 -27.20
C GLY A 202 -12.98 16.83 -25.93
N ARG A 203 -13.56 18.02 -26.05
CA ARG A 203 -13.65 19.01 -24.95
C ARG A 203 -14.35 18.46 -23.70
N LYS A 204 -15.38 17.56 -23.86
CA LYS A 204 -16.08 16.92 -22.74
C LYS A 204 -15.13 16.01 -21.94
N LEU A 205 -14.26 15.26 -22.61
CA LEU A 205 -13.26 14.42 -21.96
C LEU A 205 -12.28 15.27 -21.14
N LEU A 206 -11.72 16.32 -21.72
CA LEU A 206 -10.80 17.22 -21.02
C LEU A 206 -11.43 17.85 -19.77
N ARG A 207 -12.65 18.39 -19.89
CA ARG A 207 -13.36 18.99 -18.76
C ARG A 207 -13.66 18.00 -17.65
N SER A 208 -14.07 16.77 -18.00
CA SER A 208 -14.35 15.73 -17.01
C SER A 208 -13.07 15.16 -16.37
N PHE A 209 -11.99 15.06 -17.15
CA PHE A 209 -10.71 14.58 -16.68
C PHE A 209 -10.08 15.58 -15.69
N PHE A 210 -10.05 16.87 -16.02
CA PHE A 210 -9.54 17.95 -15.16
C PHE A 210 -10.67 18.61 -14.35
N SER A 211 -11.53 17.80 -13.70
CA SER A 211 -12.56 18.33 -12.80
C SER A 211 -11.92 19.04 -11.60
N ALA A 212 -12.61 20.06 -11.03
CA ALA A 212 -12.07 20.88 -9.94
C ALA A 212 -11.61 20.02 -8.75
N ASP A 213 -12.42 19.05 -8.30
CA ASP A 213 -12.07 18.18 -7.17
C ASP A 213 -10.86 17.28 -7.46
N TRP A 214 -10.70 16.84 -8.71
CA TRP A 214 -9.52 16.11 -9.16
C TRP A 214 -8.26 16.99 -9.10
N LEU A 215 -8.32 18.21 -9.61
CA LEU A 215 -7.21 19.16 -9.56
C LEU A 215 -6.84 19.53 -8.12
N ILE A 216 -7.83 19.76 -7.26
CA ILE A 216 -7.60 20.03 -5.84
C ILE A 216 -6.88 18.85 -5.16
N ALA A 217 -7.29 17.60 -5.44
CA ALA A 217 -6.60 16.43 -4.89
C ALA A 217 -5.11 16.38 -5.28
N HIS A 218 -4.79 16.74 -6.53
CA HIS A 218 -3.41 16.76 -7.01
C HIS A 218 -2.63 17.95 -6.46
N ALA A 219 -3.28 19.12 -6.29
CA ALA A 219 -2.68 20.24 -5.61
C ALA A 219 -2.33 19.88 -4.15
N VAL A 220 -3.23 19.21 -3.43
CA VAL A 220 -2.94 18.70 -2.07
C VAL A 220 -1.77 17.72 -2.08
N ALA A 221 -1.73 16.78 -3.05
CA ALA A 221 -0.64 15.81 -3.13
C ALA A 221 0.73 16.49 -3.37
N ILE A 222 0.77 17.53 -4.21
CA ILE A 222 2.00 18.27 -4.56
C ILE A 222 2.43 19.20 -3.41
N VAL A 223 1.48 19.92 -2.80
CA VAL A 223 1.80 20.90 -1.74
C VAL A 223 2.17 20.21 -0.42
N ALA A 224 1.59 19.04 -0.15
CA ALA A 224 1.88 18.27 1.06
C ALA A 224 3.11 17.36 0.94
N PHE A 225 3.68 17.22 -0.25
CA PHE A 225 4.96 16.55 -0.51
C PHE A 225 6.09 17.57 -0.58
#